data_ac2e16152610d32f80a9c9c28eac3f75
#
_entry.id   ac2e16152610d32f80a9c9c28eac3f75
#
_cell.length_a   1.000
_cell.length_b   1.000
_cell.length_c   1.000
_cell.angle_alpha   90.00
_cell.angle_beta   90.00
_cell.angle_gamma   90.00
#
_symmetry.space_group_name_H-M   'P 1'
#
loop_
_entity.id
_entity.type
_entity.pdbx_description
1 polymer ?
#
loop_
_entity_poly.entity_id
_entity_poly.type
_entity_poly.pdbx_seq_one_letter_code
_entity_poly.pdbx_strand_id
1 'polypeptide(L)'
;MPGISRFFGIVIYMYANDHGPVKHFRAEYNGHWAKYSFDGDLIKGGLPRKQERLVLAWAEIHREDLESNWKCVEAHVQPGHIEPLR
;
A
#
# COMPACT_ATOMS: atom_id res chain seq x y z
N MET A 1 12.65 4.57 -5.67
CA MET A 1 11.56 3.60 -5.82
C MET A 1 10.26 4.33 -6.08
N PRO A 2 9.60 4.08 -7.20
CA PRO A 2 8.33 4.76 -7.45
C PRO A 2 7.22 4.20 -6.55
N GLY A 3 6.40 5.09 -6.03
CA GLY A 3 5.20 4.68 -5.35
C GLY A 3 4.14 4.21 -6.34
N ILE A 4 3.24 3.35 -5.89
CA ILE A 4 2.14 2.89 -6.75
C ILE A 4 0.93 3.82 -6.67
N SER A 5 0.87 4.68 -5.64
CA SER A 5 -0.16 5.71 -5.54
C SER A 5 0.31 6.82 -4.61
N ARG A 6 -0.30 8.00 -4.75
CA ARG A 6 0.04 9.16 -3.91
C ARG A 6 -1.20 10.02 -3.75
N PHE A 7 -1.57 10.31 -2.49
CA PHE A 7 -2.72 11.16 -2.19
C PHE A 7 -2.60 11.75 -0.79
N PHE A 8 -3.04 13.00 -0.64
CA PHE A 8 -3.04 13.72 0.64
C PHE A 8 -1.71 13.66 1.41
N GLY A 9 -0.57 13.72 0.68
CA GLY A 9 0.75 13.65 1.28
C GLY A 9 1.20 12.23 1.64
N ILE A 10 0.39 11.23 1.37
CA ILE A 10 0.69 9.82 1.63
C ILE A 10 1.21 9.18 0.35
N VAL A 11 2.27 8.38 0.45
CA VAL A 11 2.80 7.62 -0.68
C VAL A 11 2.66 6.13 -0.36
N ILE A 12 2.08 5.39 -1.29
CA ILE A 12 1.91 3.94 -1.15
C ILE A 12 2.96 3.23 -2.00
N TYR A 13 3.60 2.23 -1.42
CA TYR A 13 4.63 1.43 -2.08
C TYR A 13 4.28 -0.04 -2.06
N MET A 14 4.71 -0.72 -3.11
CA MET A 14 4.64 -2.17 -3.19
C MET A 14 5.87 -2.61 -3.98
N TYR A 15 6.79 -3.31 -3.32
CA TYR A 15 8.09 -3.64 -3.91
C TYR A 15 8.05 -5.00 -4.60
N ALA A 16 8.67 -5.09 -5.76
CA ALA A 16 8.65 -6.30 -6.59
C ALA A 16 9.30 -7.51 -5.93
N ASN A 17 10.18 -7.29 -4.95
CA ASN A 17 10.84 -8.38 -4.23
C ASN A 17 10.45 -8.44 -2.76
N ASP A 18 9.43 -7.72 -2.36
CA ASP A 18 8.97 -7.66 -0.97
C ASP A 18 7.72 -8.50 -0.81
N HIS A 19 7.87 -9.80 -0.94
CA HIS A 19 6.76 -10.73 -0.76
C HIS A 19 6.97 -11.56 0.50
N GLY A 20 5.91 -11.85 1.17
CA GLY A 20 5.92 -12.64 2.39
C GLY A 20 4.66 -13.48 2.46
N PRO A 21 4.39 -14.13 3.60
CA PRO A 21 3.21 -14.99 3.74
C PRO A 21 1.90 -14.21 3.73
N VAL A 22 1.95 -12.90 4.00
CA VAL A 22 0.76 -12.05 4.05
C VAL A 22 0.88 -10.99 2.98
N LYS A 23 -0.17 -10.85 2.17
CA LYS A 23 -0.23 -9.79 1.16
C LYS A 23 -0.28 -8.44 1.87
N HIS A 24 0.60 -7.52 1.49
CA HIS A 24 0.74 -6.24 2.18
C HIS A 24 1.23 -5.14 1.25
N PHE A 25 1.08 -3.91 1.71
CA PHE A 25 1.66 -2.73 1.08
C PHE A 25 2.27 -1.84 2.16
N ARG A 26 3.08 -0.89 1.74
CA ARG A 26 3.71 0.07 2.64
C ARG A 26 3.16 1.46 2.37
N ALA A 27 2.86 2.21 3.42
CA ALA A 27 2.42 3.60 3.32
C ALA A 27 3.40 4.49 4.09
N GLU A 28 3.72 5.65 3.53
CA GLU A 28 4.60 6.63 4.17
C GLU A 28 3.93 7.99 4.19
N TYR A 29 4.08 8.69 5.31
CA TYR A 29 3.55 10.03 5.49
C TYR A 29 4.41 10.82 6.46
N ASN A 30 4.99 11.90 6.00
CA ASN A 30 5.71 12.89 6.84
C ASN A 30 6.64 12.25 7.88
N GLY A 31 7.49 11.33 7.43
CA GLY A 31 8.45 10.64 8.30
C GLY A 31 7.90 9.41 9.01
N HIS A 32 6.60 9.18 8.95
CA HIS A 32 5.98 7.96 9.47
C HIS A 32 5.87 6.91 8.37
N TRP A 33 5.87 5.65 8.75
CA TRP A 33 5.63 4.56 7.80
C TRP A 33 4.88 3.43 8.47
N ALA A 34 4.15 2.67 7.68
CA ALA A 34 3.40 1.52 8.19
C ALA A 34 3.24 0.48 7.09
N LYS A 35 3.14 -0.78 7.49
CA LYS A 35 2.77 -1.89 6.61
C LYS A 35 1.39 -2.36 7.01
N TYR A 36 0.52 -2.51 6.02
CA TYR A 36 -0.85 -2.98 6.22
C TYR A 36 -1.14 -4.18 5.34
N SER A 37 -1.93 -5.11 5.86
CA SER A 37 -2.45 -6.19 5.03
C SER A 37 -3.55 -5.61 4.12
N PHE A 38 -3.92 -6.35 3.09
CA PHE A 38 -5.01 -5.93 2.21
C PHE A 38 -6.37 -5.90 2.93
N ASP A 39 -6.47 -6.59 4.06
CA ASP A 39 -7.67 -6.58 4.89
C ASP A 39 -7.72 -5.39 5.86
N GLY A 40 -6.68 -4.59 5.89
CA GLY A 40 -6.63 -3.40 6.73
C GLY A 40 -5.96 -3.58 8.08
N ASP A 41 -5.32 -4.72 8.32
CA ASP A 41 -4.62 -4.96 9.58
C ASP A 41 -3.23 -4.34 9.55
N LEU A 42 -2.87 -3.65 10.63
CA LEU A 42 -1.53 -3.09 10.78
C LEU A 42 -0.54 -4.22 11.08
N ILE A 43 0.45 -4.36 10.21
CA ILE A 43 1.49 -5.38 10.37
C ILE A 43 2.68 -4.83 11.14
N LYS A 44 3.12 -3.62 10.78
CA LYS A 44 4.29 -3.00 11.41
C LYS A 44 4.27 -1.49 11.22
N GLY A 45 4.87 -0.74 12.15
CA GLY A 45 4.94 0.70 12.08
C GLY A 45 3.64 1.36 12.51
N GLY A 46 3.33 2.51 11.94
CA GLY A 46 2.08 3.21 12.21
C GLY A 46 2.06 4.59 11.58
N LEU A 47 0.87 5.04 11.20
CA LEU A 47 0.63 6.38 10.70
C LEU A 47 -0.26 7.13 11.69
N PRO A 48 -0.28 8.48 11.64
CA PRO A 48 -1.28 9.24 12.38
C PRO A 48 -2.67 8.74 12.02
N ARG A 49 -3.57 8.78 12.97
CA ARG A 49 -4.90 8.16 12.82
C ARG A 49 -5.67 8.64 11.59
N LYS A 50 -5.61 9.92 11.30
CA LYS A 50 -6.29 10.49 10.13
C LYS A 50 -5.76 9.86 8.83
N GLN A 51 -4.44 9.79 8.70
CA GLN A 51 -3.81 9.24 7.52
C GLN A 51 -4.05 7.74 7.40
N GLU A 52 -4.04 7.04 8.53
CA GLU A 52 -4.37 5.62 8.55
C GLU A 52 -5.77 5.37 7.99
N ARG A 53 -6.76 6.16 8.41
CA ARG A 53 -8.12 6.04 7.89
C ARG A 53 -8.19 6.24 6.39
N LEU A 54 -7.45 7.23 5.88
CA LEU A 54 -7.42 7.50 4.44
C LEU A 54 -6.80 6.33 3.68
N VAL A 55 -5.72 5.78 4.20
CA VAL A 55 -5.04 4.63 3.58
C VAL A 55 -5.96 3.40 3.56
N LEU A 56 -6.62 3.11 4.66
CA LEU A 56 -7.50 1.94 4.75
C LEU A 56 -8.71 2.08 3.84
N ALA A 57 -9.28 3.29 3.72
CA ALA A 57 -10.38 3.54 2.79
C ALA A 57 -9.93 3.34 1.35
N TRP A 58 -8.76 3.86 1.00
CA TRP A 58 -8.18 3.69 -0.32
C TRP A 58 -7.97 2.21 -0.64
N ALA A 59 -7.40 1.46 0.31
CA ALA A 59 -7.12 0.04 0.11
C ALA A 59 -8.40 -0.77 -0.11
N GLU A 60 -9.47 -0.45 0.59
CA GLU A 60 -10.75 -1.12 0.42
C GLU A 60 -11.34 -0.84 -0.97
N ILE A 61 -11.29 0.42 -1.39
CA ILE A 61 -11.81 0.83 -2.71
C ILE A 61 -11.02 0.14 -3.83
N HIS A 62 -9.71 0.02 -3.68
CA HIS A 62 -8.80 -0.48 -4.72
C HIS A 62 -8.30 -1.90 -4.44
N ARG A 63 -9.08 -2.70 -3.72
CA ARG A 63 -8.69 -4.06 -3.35
C ARG A 63 -8.30 -4.91 -4.56
N GLU A 64 -9.08 -4.83 -5.63
CA GLU A 64 -8.81 -5.61 -6.84
C GLU A 64 -7.48 -5.21 -7.49
N ASP A 65 -7.19 -3.92 -7.51
CA ASP A 65 -5.92 -3.41 -8.05
C ASP A 65 -4.74 -3.87 -7.20
N LEU A 66 -4.91 -3.89 -5.88
CA LEU A 66 -3.87 -4.38 -4.98
C LEU A 66 -3.60 -5.87 -5.21
N GLU A 67 -4.65 -6.67 -5.40
CA GLU A 67 -4.50 -8.10 -5.68
C GLU A 67 -3.79 -8.32 -7.01
N SER A 68 -4.12 -7.53 -8.03
CA SER A 68 -3.46 -7.60 -9.33
C SER A 68 -1.98 -7.24 -9.20
N ASN A 69 -1.66 -6.19 -8.46
CA ASN A 69 -0.27 -5.78 -8.23
C ASN A 69 0.51 -6.82 -7.43
N TRP A 70 -0.15 -7.52 -6.51
CA TRP A 70 0.52 -8.57 -5.75
C TRP A 70 1.00 -9.72 -6.66
N LYS A 71 0.24 -10.02 -7.70
CA LYS A 71 0.68 -11.01 -8.68
C LYS A 71 1.97 -10.56 -9.37
N CYS A 72 2.11 -9.25 -9.62
CA CYS A 72 3.36 -8.70 -10.16
C CYS A 72 4.51 -8.88 -9.18
N VAL A 73 4.26 -8.62 -7.90
CA VAL A 73 5.26 -8.80 -6.85
C VAL A 73 5.74 -10.26 -6.79
N GLU A 74 4.80 -11.20 -6.84
CA GLU A 74 5.13 -12.63 -6.82
C GLU A 74 5.92 -13.05 -8.06
N ALA A 75 5.69 -12.40 -9.18
CA ALA A 75 6.41 -12.68 -10.43
C ALA A 75 7.69 -11.87 -10.56
N HIS A 76 8.07 -11.09 -9.54
CA HIS A 76 9.22 -10.20 -9.54
C HIS A 76 9.15 -9.15 -10.65
N VAL A 77 7.92 -8.70 -10.96
CA VAL A 77 7.65 -7.66 -11.94
C VAL A 77 7.21 -6.40 -11.19
N GLN A 78 7.63 -5.24 -11.65
CA GLN A 78 7.27 -3.97 -11.01
C GLN A 78 5.75 -3.76 -11.02
N PRO A 79 5.13 -3.54 -9.84
CA PRO A 79 3.69 -3.27 -9.77
C PRO A 79 3.32 -1.97 -10.48
N GLY A 80 2.10 -1.92 -11.00
CA GLY A 80 1.59 -0.75 -11.70
C GLY A 80 1.01 0.30 -10.78
N HIS A 81 0.73 1.47 -11.35
CA HIS A 81 0.11 2.58 -10.63
C HIS A 81 -1.36 2.29 -10.34
N ILE A 82 -1.81 2.68 -9.15
CA ILE A 82 -3.22 2.58 -8.74
C ILE A 82 -3.76 3.99 -8.52
N GLU A 83 -5.01 4.23 -8.92
CA GLU A 83 -5.66 5.52 -8.75
C GLU A 83 -5.61 5.99 -7.30
N PRO A 84 -5.35 7.28 -7.07
CA PRO A 84 -5.34 7.81 -5.70
C PRO A 84 -6.75 7.92 -5.12
N LEU A 85 -6.80 8.10 -3.81
CA LEU A 85 -8.05 8.42 -3.12
C LEU A 85 -8.48 9.83 -3.49
N ARG A 86 -9.75 9.99 -3.81
CA ARG A 86 -10.32 11.29 -4.19
C ARG A 86 -11.54 11.63 -3.35
#